data_5a94d69daf3262ee77bb190a66bdba8f
#
_entry.id   5a94d69daf3262ee77bb190a66bdba8f
#
_cell.length_a   1.000
_cell.length_b   1.000
_cell.length_c   1.000
_cell.angle_alpha   90.00
_cell.angle_beta   90.00
_cell.angle_gamma   90.00
#
_symmetry.space_group_name_H-M   'P 1'
#
loop_
_entity.id
_entity.type
_entity.pdbx_description
1 polymer ?
#
loop_
_entity_poly.entity_id
_entity_poly.type
_entity_poly.pdbx_seq_one_letter_code
_entity_poly.pdbx_strand_id
1 'polypeptide(L)'
;FDTFKGNQEAIIKNLLAGNDTFVLMPTGGGKSLCYQLPSLLSEGTAVVISPLIALMKNQVDAMRNFSEEDGVAHFINSSLNKASIDLVKEDILSGKTKLLYVAPESLTKEENIEFLKQVKISFYAVDEAHCISEWGHDFRPEYRRIRPIINEIGSRPLIALTATATPKVQHDIQKNLGMTDAAVFKSSFNRPNLYYEVPPKTQNVDKDIIKYIKSQPGKSGIIYCLSRKKVEELAETLKVNGINALPYHAGMDSNTRTHNQDAFLLEEVDVIVATIAFGMGIDKPDVRFVIHYDIPKSLEGYYQETGRAGRDGGEGQCITFYINKDLQKLEKFMQGKPIAEQEIGKQLLLETAAYAESSVCRRKLLLHY
;
A
#
# COMPACT_ATOMS: atom_id res chain seq x y z
N PHE A 1 -17.87 6.54 11.85
CA PHE A 1 -17.05 7.77 11.97
C PHE A 1 -18.03 8.96 12.02
N ASP A 2 -17.92 9.80 13.03
CA ASP A 2 -18.84 10.93 13.23
C ASP A 2 -18.45 12.17 12.42
N THR A 3 -17.21 12.23 11.90
CA THR A 3 -16.70 13.38 11.15
C THR A 3 -15.68 12.95 10.09
N PHE A 4 -15.63 13.71 9.01
CA PHE A 4 -14.58 13.55 7.99
C PHE A 4 -13.22 14.05 8.50
N LYS A 5 -12.15 13.40 8.05
CA LYS A 5 -10.77 13.81 8.36
C LYS A 5 -10.19 14.64 7.20
N GLY A 6 -9.60 15.79 7.53
CA GLY A 6 -8.90 16.62 6.54
C GLY A 6 -9.74 16.94 5.31
N ASN A 7 -9.23 16.61 4.12
CA ASN A 7 -9.87 16.92 2.85
C ASN A 7 -10.92 15.89 2.38
N GLN A 8 -11.25 14.85 3.16
CA GLN A 8 -12.14 13.77 2.72
C GLN A 8 -13.48 14.28 2.19
N GLU A 9 -14.15 15.19 2.90
CA GLU A 9 -15.44 15.73 2.48
C GLU A 9 -15.35 16.47 1.13
N ALA A 10 -14.33 17.31 0.97
CA ALA A 10 -14.11 18.05 -0.28
C ALA A 10 -13.81 17.12 -1.46
N ILE A 11 -13.00 16.06 -1.25
CA ILE A 11 -12.71 15.04 -2.24
C ILE A 11 -13.98 14.31 -2.68
N ILE A 12 -14.79 13.85 -1.71
CA ILE A 12 -16.04 13.14 -1.95
C ILE A 12 -17.01 14.02 -2.74
N LYS A 13 -17.21 15.27 -2.33
CA LYS A 13 -18.07 16.22 -3.03
C LYS A 13 -17.61 16.50 -4.46
N ASN A 14 -16.31 16.65 -4.67
CA ASN A 14 -15.74 16.88 -6.01
C ASN A 14 -15.98 15.69 -6.95
N LEU A 15 -15.79 14.46 -6.46
CA LEU A 15 -16.05 13.24 -7.24
C LEU A 15 -17.52 13.07 -7.56
N LEU A 16 -18.42 13.30 -6.57
CA LEU A 16 -19.87 13.23 -6.75
C LEU A 16 -20.42 14.31 -7.70
N ALA A 17 -19.71 15.45 -7.79
CA ALA A 17 -20.02 16.49 -8.78
C ALA A 17 -19.61 16.11 -10.23
N GLY A 18 -18.99 14.93 -10.42
CA GLY A 18 -18.60 14.43 -11.73
C GLY A 18 -17.23 14.90 -12.20
N ASN A 19 -16.39 15.41 -11.30
CA ASN A 19 -15.07 15.92 -11.64
C ASN A 19 -13.96 14.89 -11.40
N ASP A 20 -12.94 14.89 -12.26
CA ASP A 20 -11.72 14.13 -12.04
C ASP A 20 -10.97 14.65 -10.81
N THR A 21 -10.47 13.74 -9.99
CA THR A 21 -9.93 14.04 -8.65
C THR A 21 -8.60 13.33 -8.44
N PHE A 22 -7.54 14.09 -8.15
CA PHE A 22 -6.24 13.52 -7.78
C PHE A 22 -5.97 13.73 -6.29
N VAL A 23 -5.76 12.63 -5.58
CA VAL A 23 -5.61 12.61 -4.10
C VAL A 23 -4.23 12.14 -3.70
N LEU A 24 -3.52 13.02 -3.01
CA LEU A 24 -2.26 12.72 -2.37
C LEU A 24 -2.46 12.76 -0.84
N MET A 25 -2.56 11.58 -0.23
CA MET A 25 -2.92 11.43 1.18
C MET A 25 -2.08 10.32 1.83
N PRO A 26 -1.48 10.55 2.99
CA PRO A 26 -0.61 9.59 3.65
C PRO A 26 -1.33 8.27 3.95
N THR A 27 -0.55 7.22 4.19
CA THR A 27 -1.06 5.96 4.72
C THR A 27 -1.75 6.20 6.07
N GLY A 28 -2.91 5.59 6.27
CA GLY A 28 -3.76 5.83 7.45
C GLY A 28 -4.61 7.11 7.38
N GLY A 29 -4.49 7.89 6.30
CA GLY A 29 -5.31 9.10 6.07
C GLY A 29 -6.77 8.83 5.70
N GLY A 30 -7.17 7.56 5.50
CA GLY A 30 -8.53 7.20 5.13
C GLY A 30 -8.84 7.37 3.64
N LYS A 31 -7.87 7.10 2.76
CA LYS A 31 -8.03 7.16 1.28
C LYS A 31 -9.22 6.35 0.77
N SER A 32 -9.42 5.14 1.30
CA SER A 32 -10.49 4.24 0.84
C SER A 32 -11.88 4.85 0.99
N LEU A 33 -12.12 5.62 2.05
CA LEU A 33 -13.40 6.30 2.26
C LEU A 33 -13.74 7.28 1.13
N CYS A 34 -12.71 7.89 0.51
CA CYS A 34 -12.88 8.86 -0.57
C CYS A 34 -13.51 8.29 -1.84
N TYR A 35 -13.51 6.96 -2.02
CA TYR A 35 -14.21 6.30 -3.12
C TYR A 35 -15.30 5.32 -2.63
N GLN A 36 -15.16 4.75 -1.44
CA GLN A 36 -16.18 3.85 -0.89
C GLN A 36 -17.50 4.56 -0.62
N LEU A 37 -17.47 5.69 0.08
CA LEU A 37 -18.70 6.44 0.36
C LEU A 37 -19.36 6.98 -0.92
N PRO A 38 -18.66 7.61 -1.89
CA PRO A 38 -19.27 7.97 -3.16
C PRO A 38 -19.89 6.80 -3.91
N SER A 39 -19.28 5.59 -3.85
CA SER A 39 -19.84 4.42 -4.53
C SER A 39 -21.19 4.01 -3.99
N LEU A 40 -21.41 4.13 -2.68
CA LEU A 40 -22.71 3.84 -2.05
C LEU A 40 -23.77 4.88 -2.40
N LEU A 41 -23.38 6.13 -2.59
CA LEU A 41 -24.26 7.26 -2.89
C LEU A 41 -24.59 7.39 -4.38
N SER A 42 -23.77 6.81 -5.24
CA SER A 42 -23.94 6.93 -6.70
C SER A 42 -24.84 5.84 -7.27
N GLU A 43 -25.51 6.14 -8.39
CA GLU A 43 -26.15 5.12 -9.19
C GLU A 43 -25.13 4.33 -10.01
N GLY A 44 -25.30 2.99 -10.06
CA GLY A 44 -24.39 2.08 -10.76
C GLY A 44 -23.26 1.56 -9.88
N THR A 45 -22.22 1.04 -10.51
CA THR A 45 -21.07 0.38 -9.87
C THR A 45 -19.82 1.21 -10.06
N ALA A 46 -19.12 1.54 -8.98
CA ALA A 46 -17.77 2.10 -9.05
C ALA A 46 -16.75 0.99 -9.32
N VAL A 47 -15.83 1.22 -10.26
CA VAL A 47 -14.75 0.28 -10.58
C VAL A 47 -13.45 0.76 -9.97
N VAL A 48 -12.91 0.01 -9.00
CA VAL A 48 -11.66 0.33 -8.30
C VAL A 48 -10.55 -0.56 -8.82
N ILE A 49 -9.56 0.06 -9.43
CA ILE A 49 -8.36 -0.61 -9.92
C ILE A 49 -7.32 -0.58 -8.81
N SER A 50 -6.94 -1.76 -8.32
CA SER A 50 -6.01 -1.92 -7.20
C SER A 50 -4.99 -3.02 -7.49
N PRO A 51 -3.72 -2.86 -7.08
CA PRO A 51 -2.66 -3.78 -7.50
C PRO A 51 -2.58 -5.08 -6.70
N LEU A 52 -3.39 -5.23 -5.65
CA LEU A 52 -3.18 -6.29 -4.65
C LEU A 52 -4.43 -7.09 -4.34
N ILE A 53 -4.36 -8.38 -4.61
CA ILE A 53 -5.44 -9.34 -4.37
C ILE A 53 -5.85 -9.38 -2.89
N ALA A 54 -4.88 -9.44 -1.98
CA ALA A 54 -5.16 -9.48 -0.53
C ALA A 54 -5.84 -8.20 -0.02
N LEU A 55 -5.42 -7.04 -0.53
CA LEU A 55 -6.05 -5.76 -0.20
C LEU A 55 -7.50 -5.72 -0.67
N MET A 56 -7.76 -6.15 -1.91
CA MET A 56 -9.12 -6.20 -2.46
C MET A 56 -10.05 -7.02 -1.57
N LYS A 57 -9.62 -8.23 -1.16
CA LYS A 57 -10.40 -9.07 -0.28
C LYS A 57 -10.74 -8.36 1.03
N ASN A 58 -9.73 -7.81 1.72
CA ASN A 58 -9.95 -7.11 2.98
C ASN A 58 -10.90 -5.92 2.83
N GLN A 59 -10.81 -5.16 1.74
CA GLN A 59 -11.69 -4.02 1.46
C GLN A 59 -13.12 -4.48 1.18
N VAL A 60 -13.30 -5.56 0.42
CA VAL A 60 -14.62 -6.15 0.15
C VAL A 60 -15.25 -6.68 1.43
N ASP A 61 -14.49 -7.42 2.23
CA ASP A 61 -14.98 -7.97 3.51
C ASP A 61 -15.38 -6.83 4.46
N ALA A 62 -14.59 -5.76 4.55
CA ALA A 62 -14.94 -4.57 5.32
C ALA A 62 -16.23 -3.91 4.84
N MET A 63 -16.42 -3.76 3.52
CA MET A 63 -17.64 -3.18 2.95
C MET A 63 -18.88 -4.04 3.22
N ARG A 64 -18.75 -5.37 3.12
CA ARG A 64 -19.85 -6.30 3.42
C ARG A 64 -20.25 -6.28 4.89
N ASN A 65 -19.29 -6.09 5.80
CA ASN A 65 -19.55 -5.96 7.23
C ASN A 65 -20.33 -4.68 7.60
N PHE A 66 -20.28 -3.65 6.75
CA PHE A 66 -21.06 -2.42 6.93
C PHE A 66 -22.42 -2.46 6.25
N SER A 67 -22.69 -3.42 5.38
CA SER A 67 -23.92 -3.58 4.63
C SER A 67 -24.67 -4.81 5.09
N GLU A 68 -26.00 -4.74 5.07
CA GLU A 68 -26.86 -5.92 5.26
C GLU A 68 -26.90 -6.80 3.98
N GLU A 69 -26.32 -6.32 2.87
CA GLU A 69 -26.29 -7.00 1.58
C GLU A 69 -24.90 -7.52 1.23
N ASP A 70 -24.71 -8.83 1.14
CA ASP A 70 -23.45 -9.46 0.79
C ASP A 70 -22.93 -9.09 -0.62
N GLY A 71 -23.82 -8.71 -1.53
CA GLY A 71 -23.51 -8.34 -2.91
C GLY A 71 -23.03 -6.89 -3.10
N VAL A 72 -22.96 -6.05 -2.06
CA VAL A 72 -22.62 -4.63 -2.16
C VAL A 72 -21.24 -4.37 -2.74
N ALA A 73 -20.27 -5.27 -2.47
CA ALA A 73 -18.92 -5.18 -2.97
C ALA A 73 -18.40 -6.55 -3.42
N HIS A 74 -17.68 -6.54 -4.53
CA HIS A 74 -17.02 -7.71 -5.11
C HIS A 74 -15.60 -7.39 -5.60
N PHE A 75 -14.84 -8.42 -5.93
CA PHE A 75 -13.56 -8.28 -6.65
C PHE A 75 -13.46 -9.27 -7.81
N ILE A 76 -12.69 -8.90 -8.84
CA ILE A 76 -12.30 -9.78 -9.95
C ILE A 76 -10.78 -9.80 -10.03
N ASN A 77 -10.21 -10.99 -9.82
CA ASN A 77 -8.79 -11.24 -9.97
C ASN A 77 -8.52 -12.69 -10.39
N SER A 78 -7.25 -13.06 -10.56
CA SER A 78 -6.82 -14.38 -11.03
C SER A 78 -7.08 -15.54 -10.05
N SER A 79 -7.50 -15.27 -8.81
CA SER A 79 -7.77 -16.29 -7.80
C SER A 79 -9.19 -16.85 -7.85
N LEU A 80 -10.11 -16.16 -8.55
CA LEU A 80 -11.52 -16.59 -8.65
C LEU A 80 -11.71 -17.68 -9.71
N ASN A 81 -12.54 -18.67 -9.36
CA ASN A 81 -13.03 -19.64 -10.33
C ASN A 81 -14.18 -19.06 -11.18
N LYS A 82 -14.55 -19.78 -12.24
CA LYS A 82 -15.59 -19.32 -13.19
C LYS A 82 -16.95 -19.12 -12.53
N ALA A 83 -17.39 -20.02 -11.66
CA ALA A 83 -18.69 -19.90 -10.99
C ALA A 83 -18.76 -18.64 -10.09
N SER A 84 -17.66 -18.33 -9.38
CA SER A 84 -17.57 -17.10 -8.59
C SER A 84 -17.60 -15.85 -9.45
N ILE A 85 -16.95 -15.86 -10.62
CA ILE A 85 -16.98 -14.74 -11.57
C ILE A 85 -18.39 -14.53 -12.12
N ASP A 86 -19.10 -15.62 -12.46
CA ASP A 86 -20.47 -15.54 -12.98
C ASP A 86 -21.43 -14.95 -11.95
N LEU A 87 -21.33 -15.33 -10.67
CA LEU A 87 -22.09 -14.73 -9.57
C LEU A 87 -21.79 -13.23 -9.42
N VAL A 88 -20.52 -12.84 -9.46
CA VAL A 88 -20.13 -11.42 -9.40
C VAL A 88 -20.78 -10.63 -10.54
N LYS A 89 -20.76 -11.17 -11.76
CA LYS A 89 -21.36 -10.54 -12.93
C LYS A 89 -22.87 -10.39 -12.79
N GLU A 90 -23.56 -11.39 -12.24
CA GLU A 90 -25.00 -11.37 -11.98
C GLU A 90 -25.36 -10.26 -10.96
N ASP A 91 -24.64 -10.19 -9.85
CA ASP A 91 -24.87 -9.16 -8.82
C ASP A 91 -24.62 -7.73 -9.35
N ILE A 92 -23.61 -7.56 -10.23
CA ILE A 92 -23.35 -6.26 -10.88
C ILE A 92 -24.50 -5.88 -11.81
N LEU A 93 -24.94 -6.79 -12.69
CA LEU A 93 -26.02 -6.52 -13.65
C LEU A 93 -27.36 -6.31 -12.96
N SER A 94 -27.62 -6.94 -11.82
CA SER A 94 -28.82 -6.72 -11.01
C SER A 94 -28.82 -5.39 -10.24
N GLY A 95 -27.67 -4.66 -10.24
CA GLY A 95 -27.52 -3.37 -9.56
C GLY A 95 -27.25 -3.48 -8.05
N LYS A 96 -27.07 -4.68 -7.50
CA LYS A 96 -26.70 -4.87 -6.08
C LYS A 96 -25.30 -4.36 -5.79
N THR A 97 -24.37 -4.57 -6.72
CA THR A 97 -22.96 -4.22 -6.51
C THR A 97 -22.71 -2.74 -6.70
N LYS A 98 -22.28 -2.08 -5.64
CA LYS A 98 -21.90 -0.66 -5.64
C LYS A 98 -20.39 -0.48 -5.90
N LEU A 99 -19.58 -1.48 -5.54
CA LEU A 99 -18.13 -1.38 -5.59
C LEU A 99 -17.51 -2.67 -6.15
N LEU A 100 -16.82 -2.55 -7.27
CA LEU A 100 -16.09 -3.64 -7.89
C LEU A 100 -14.60 -3.36 -7.88
N TYR A 101 -13.82 -4.17 -7.16
CA TYR A 101 -12.36 -4.15 -7.23
C TYR A 101 -11.85 -5.03 -8.36
N VAL A 102 -10.95 -4.50 -9.17
CA VAL A 102 -10.35 -5.22 -10.31
C VAL A 102 -8.83 -5.10 -10.27
N ALA A 103 -8.14 -6.24 -10.41
CA ALA A 103 -6.70 -6.21 -10.61
C ALA A 103 -6.36 -5.66 -12.01
N PRO A 104 -5.28 -4.89 -12.18
CA PRO A 104 -4.89 -4.33 -13.48
C PRO A 104 -4.78 -5.40 -14.57
N GLU A 105 -4.19 -6.56 -14.24
CA GLU A 105 -4.02 -7.70 -15.16
C GLU A 105 -5.37 -8.31 -15.56
N SER A 106 -6.36 -8.26 -14.67
CA SER A 106 -7.73 -8.72 -14.96
C SER A 106 -8.50 -7.72 -15.79
N LEU A 107 -8.28 -6.42 -15.55
CA LEU A 107 -8.89 -5.36 -16.34
C LEU A 107 -8.47 -5.40 -17.82
N THR A 108 -7.23 -5.86 -18.12
CA THR A 108 -6.73 -5.96 -19.50
C THR A 108 -7.31 -7.12 -20.31
N LYS A 109 -8.07 -8.02 -19.69
CA LYS A 109 -8.69 -9.15 -20.39
C LYS A 109 -9.91 -8.69 -21.19
N GLU A 110 -9.97 -9.06 -22.46
CA GLU A 110 -11.04 -8.67 -23.38
C GLU A 110 -12.43 -9.03 -22.84
N GLU A 111 -12.58 -10.22 -22.27
CA GLU A 111 -13.85 -10.68 -21.66
C GLU A 111 -14.36 -9.75 -20.55
N ASN A 112 -13.45 -9.15 -19.76
CA ASN A 112 -13.81 -8.22 -18.69
C ASN A 112 -14.13 -6.83 -19.25
N ILE A 113 -13.42 -6.39 -20.28
CA ILE A 113 -13.69 -5.13 -20.97
C ILE A 113 -15.07 -5.18 -21.60
N GLU A 114 -15.39 -6.25 -22.37
CA GLU A 114 -16.70 -6.42 -23.00
C GLU A 114 -17.84 -6.53 -21.98
N PHE A 115 -17.59 -7.18 -20.85
CA PHE A 115 -18.55 -7.20 -19.74
C PHE A 115 -18.78 -5.79 -19.17
N LEU A 116 -17.71 -5.06 -18.87
CA LEU A 116 -17.80 -3.72 -18.25
C LEU A 116 -18.46 -2.69 -19.18
N LYS A 117 -18.41 -2.84 -20.50
CA LYS A 117 -19.16 -2.01 -21.46
C LYS A 117 -20.68 -2.08 -21.26
N GLN A 118 -21.19 -3.16 -20.66
CA GLN A 118 -22.61 -3.38 -20.38
C GLN A 118 -23.04 -2.86 -19.01
N VAL A 119 -22.07 -2.49 -18.16
CA VAL A 119 -22.32 -2.08 -16.77
C VAL A 119 -22.55 -0.57 -16.69
N LYS A 120 -23.56 -0.14 -15.90
CA LYS A 120 -23.70 1.26 -15.51
C LYS A 120 -22.60 1.64 -14.52
N ILE A 121 -21.48 2.15 -15.04
CA ILE A 121 -20.36 2.57 -14.21
C ILE A 121 -20.62 3.99 -13.68
N SER A 122 -20.48 4.17 -12.36
CA SER A 122 -20.60 5.47 -11.71
C SER A 122 -19.33 6.32 -11.86
N PHE A 123 -18.19 5.75 -11.53
CA PHE A 123 -16.85 6.35 -11.67
C PHE A 123 -15.76 5.27 -11.61
N TYR A 124 -14.54 5.65 -11.94
CA TYR A 124 -13.36 4.82 -11.76
C TYR A 124 -12.50 5.33 -10.61
N ALA A 125 -11.89 4.42 -9.87
CA ALA A 125 -10.88 4.75 -8.88
C ALA A 125 -9.58 3.99 -9.20
N VAL A 126 -8.47 4.70 -9.23
CA VAL A 126 -7.13 4.10 -9.38
C VAL A 126 -6.42 4.23 -8.04
N ASP A 127 -6.40 3.13 -7.30
CA ASP A 127 -5.66 3.06 -6.04
C ASP A 127 -4.19 2.77 -6.29
N GLU A 128 -3.33 3.21 -5.38
CA GLU A 128 -1.87 3.14 -5.51
C GLU A 128 -1.39 3.67 -6.88
N ALA A 129 -1.93 4.82 -7.30
CA ALA A 129 -1.70 5.40 -8.62
C ALA A 129 -0.22 5.64 -8.95
N HIS A 130 0.68 5.69 -7.94
CA HIS A 130 2.13 5.77 -8.16
C HIS A 130 2.70 4.59 -8.94
N CYS A 131 1.99 3.44 -8.98
CA CYS A 131 2.39 2.27 -9.77
C CYS A 131 2.44 2.56 -11.30
N ILE A 132 1.85 3.65 -11.78
CA ILE A 132 1.89 4.03 -13.20
C ILE A 132 3.25 4.60 -13.62
N SER A 133 4.04 5.09 -12.66
CA SER A 133 5.29 5.82 -12.91
C SER A 133 6.52 4.92 -12.77
N GLU A 134 7.40 4.97 -13.77
CA GLU A 134 8.72 4.34 -13.69
C GLU A 134 9.63 4.97 -12.62
N TRP A 135 9.32 6.19 -12.22
CA TRP A 135 10.00 6.90 -11.14
C TRP A 135 9.44 6.59 -9.75
N GLY A 136 8.33 5.83 -9.69
CA GLY A 136 7.76 5.34 -8.46
C GLY A 136 8.49 4.09 -7.94
N HIS A 137 8.34 3.81 -6.66
CA HIS A 137 9.01 2.68 -6.02
C HIS A 137 8.40 1.29 -6.35
N ASP A 138 7.20 1.23 -6.94
CA ASP A 138 6.49 0.00 -7.35
C ASP A 138 5.87 0.16 -8.73
N PHE A 139 6.70 0.35 -9.75
CA PHE A 139 6.22 0.50 -11.13
C PHE A 139 5.60 -0.79 -11.64
N ARG A 140 4.40 -0.67 -12.24
CA ARG A 140 3.64 -1.76 -12.87
C ARG A 140 3.20 -1.35 -14.28
N PRO A 141 3.73 -1.99 -15.33
CA PRO A 141 3.43 -1.63 -16.71
C PRO A 141 1.92 -1.66 -17.05
N GLU A 142 1.17 -2.54 -16.40
CA GLU A 142 -0.28 -2.70 -16.59
C GLU A 142 -1.05 -1.41 -16.25
N TYR A 143 -0.56 -0.61 -15.30
CA TYR A 143 -1.16 0.67 -14.94
C TYR A 143 -1.18 1.68 -16.10
N ARG A 144 -0.24 1.63 -17.02
CA ARG A 144 -0.22 2.49 -18.22
C ARG A 144 -1.32 2.17 -19.22
N ARG A 145 -1.91 0.98 -19.12
CA ARG A 145 -3.03 0.56 -19.96
C ARG A 145 -4.40 1.00 -19.42
N ILE A 146 -4.47 1.49 -18.18
CA ILE A 146 -5.74 1.82 -17.51
C ILE A 146 -6.51 2.88 -18.29
N ARG A 147 -5.89 4.01 -18.65
CA ARG A 147 -6.61 5.09 -19.34
C ARG A 147 -7.14 4.69 -20.73
N PRO A 148 -6.37 4.04 -21.60
CA PRO A 148 -6.89 3.49 -22.85
C PRO A 148 -8.10 2.56 -22.65
N ILE A 149 -8.05 1.67 -21.66
CA ILE A 149 -9.13 0.73 -21.36
C ILE A 149 -10.37 1.48 -20.84
N ILE A 150 -10.23 2.45 -19.95
CA ILE A 150 -11.34 3.28 -19.49
C ILE A 150 -12.02 4.00 -20.66
N ASN A 151 -11.24 4.53 -21.60
CA ASN A 151 -11.79 5.17 -22.78
C ASN A 151 -12.56 4.20 -23.68
N GLU A 152 -12.13 2.95 -23.77
CA GLU A 152 -12.80 1.89 -24.52
C GLU A 152 -14.11 1.42 -23.85
N ILE A 153 -14.11 1.24 -22.53
CA ILE A 153 -15.31 0.85 -21.77
C ILE A 153 -16.34 1.98 -21.77
N GLY A 154 -15.90 3.21 -21.53
CA GLY A 154 -16.73 4.41 -21.45
C GLY A 154 -16.21 5.37 -20.38
N SER A 155 -15.87 6.57 -20.80
CA SER A 155 -15.35 7.61 -19.90
C SER A 155 -16.35 7.97 -18.82
N ARG A 156 -15.89 8.00 -17.58
CA ARG A 156 -16.59 8.44 -16.37
C ARG A 156 -15.61 9.24 -15.50
N PRO A 157 -16.08 9.96 -14.48
CA PRO A 157 -15.18 10.61 -13.53
C PRO A 157 -14.14 9.63 -12.99
N LEU A 158 -12.92 10.11 -12.80
CA LEU A 158 -11.79 9.32 -12.34
C LEU A 158 -11.21 9.92 -11.07
N ILE A 159 -11.08 9.10 -10.02
CA ILE A 159 -10.30 9.45 -8.84
C ILE A 159 -9.01 8.63 -8.80
N ALA A 160 -7.87 9.28 -8.75
CA ALA A 160 -6.57 8.65 -8.57
C ALA A 160 -6.04 8.96 -7.16
N LEU A 161 -5.61 7.91 -6.44
CA LEU A 161 -5.17 8.04 -5.06
C LEU A 161 -3.80 7.41 -4.87
N THR A 162 -2.95 8.10 -4.12
CA THR A 162 -1.66 7.52 -3.69
C THR A 162 -1.23 8.08 -2.34
N ALA A 163 -0.44 7.30 -1.60
CA ALA A 163 0.18 7.74 -0.36
C ALA A 163 1.53 8.41 -0.57
N THR A 164 2.17 8.18 -1.71
CA THR A 164 3.53 8.63 -1.99
C THR A 164 3.66 9.03 -3.44
N ALA A 165 4.03 10.26 -3.70
CA ALA A 165 4.40 10.70 -5.04
C ALA A 165 5.22 12.00 -4.97
N THR A 166 6.46 11.95 -5.43
CA THR A 166 7.25 13.16 -5.71
C THR A 166 6.58 14.01 -6.79
N PRO A 167 6.91 15.30 -6.94
CA PRO A 167 6.35 16.13 -8.01
C PRO A 167 6.46 15.51 -9.41
N LYS A 168 7.56 14.80 -9.67
CA LYS A 168 7.78 14.08 -10.93
C LYS A 168 6.79 12.91 -11.10
N VAL A 169 6.59 12.12 -10.06
CA VAL A 169 5.61 11.02 -10.05
C VAL A 169 4.18 11.55 -10.17
N GLN A 170 3.85 12.65 -9.48
CA GLN A 170 2.53 13.31 -9.59
C GLN A 170 2.23 13.72 -11.03
N HIS A 171 3.20 14.38 -11.69
CA HIS A 171 3.05 14.77 -13.09
C HIS A 171 2.87 13.56 -14.02
N ASP A 172 3.63 12.48 -13.79
CA ASP A 172 3.56 11.26 -14.59
C ASP A 172 2.20 10.55 -14.40
N ILE A 173 1.66 10.51 -13.19
CA ILE A 173 0.31 10.00 -12.91
C ILE A 173 -0.74 10.80 -13.68
N GLN A 174 -0.75 12.12 -13.53
CA GLN A 174 -1.74 12.99 -14.19
C GLN A 174 -1.68 12.87 -15.70
N LYS A 175 -0.48 12.83 -16.27
CA LYS A 175 -0.26 12.69 -17.72
C LYS A 175 -0.79 11.34 -18.23
N ASN A 176 -0.39 10.23 -17.61
CA ASN A 176 -0.75 8.88 -18.08
C ASN A 176 -2.23 8.55 -17.85
N LEU A 177 -2.86 9.12 -16.84
CA LEU A 177 -4.29 8.97 -16.60
C LEU A 177 -5.14 10.05 -17.31
N GLY A 178 -4.53 11.00 -18.03
CA GLY A 178 -5.24 12.08 -18.70
C GLY A 178 -5.98 13.00 -17.74
N MET A 179 -5.38 13.29 -16.58
CA MET A 179 -5.96 14.04 -15.46
C MET A 179 -5.23 15.38 -15.23
N THR A 180 -4.72 16.01 -16.28
CA THR A 180 -3.97 17.28 -16.17
C THR A 180 -4.80 18.41 -15.58
N ASP A 181 -6.11 18.40 -15.82
CA ASP A 181 -7.06 19.41 -15.34
C ASP A 181 -7.83 18.97 -14.08
N ALA A 182 -7.48 17.82 -13.49
CA ALA A 182 -8.14 17.30 -12.31
C ALA A 182 -7.90 18.19 -11.07
N ALA A 183 -8.90 18.27 -10.21
CA ALA A 183 -8.73 18.90 -8.90
C ALA A 183 -7.75 18.07 -8.04
N VAL A 184 -6.72 18.73 -7.52
CA VAL A 184 -5.66 18.10 -6.73
C VAL A 184 -5.86 18.38 -5.26
N PHE A 185 -6.00 17.32 -4.47
CA PHE A 185 -6.13 17.37 -3.01
C PHE A 185 -4.89 16.79 -2.35
N LYS A 186 -4.16 17.61 -1.64
CA LYS A 186 -2.95 17.19 -0.90
C LYS A 186 -3.22 17.31 0.59
N SER A 187 -2.99 16.21 1.31
CA SER A 187 -3.00 16.19 2.77
C SER A 187 -1.57 16.29 3.30
N SER A 188 -1.44 16.75 4.55
CA SER A 188 -0.12 16.77 5.19
C SER A 188 0.45 15.37 5.36
N PHE A 189 1.70 15.19 4.98
CA PHE A 189 2.46 13.96 5.20
C PHE A 189 3.07 13.87 6.60
N ASN A 190 2.89 14.93 7.41
CA ASN A 190 3.41 14.92 8.76
C ASN A 190 2.66 13.94 9.66
N ARG A 191 3.41 13.02 10.23
CA ARG A 191 2.95 12.05 11.24
C ARG A 191 3.58 12.39 12.59
N PRO A 192 3.01 13.35 13.35
CA PRO A 192 3.61 13.83 14.59
C PRO A 192 3.74 12.75 15.66
N ASN A 193 2.91 11.71 15.59
CA ASN A 193 2.92 10.57 16.48
C ASN A 193 4.02 9.54 16.19
N LEU A 194 4.81 9.68 15.11
CA LEU A 194 5.90 8.78 14.78
C LEU A 194 7.26 9.38 15.19
N TYR A 195 8.07 8.58 15.86
CA TYR A 195 9.46 8.92 16.17
C TYR A 195 10.38 8.13 15.24
N TYR A 196 11.38 8.80 14.63
CA TYR A 196 12.31 8.21 13.67
C TYR A 196 13.72 8.19 14.23
N GLU A 197 14.35 7.02 14.23
CA GLU A 197 15.71 6.80 14.69
C GLU A 197 16.52 5.99 13.68
N VAL A 198 17.79 6.34 13.49
CA VAL A 198 18.72 5.60 12.61
C VAL A 198 19.99 5.29 13.40
N PRO A 199 19.98 4.21 14.21
CA PRO A 199 21.19 3.75 14.92
C PRO A 199 22.17 3.05 13.97
N PRO A 200 23.47 3.03 14.29
CA PRO A 200 24.44 2.27 13.55
C PRO A 200 24.16 0.76 13.65
N LYS A 201 24.28 0.08 12.52
CA LYS A 201 24.15 -1.38 12.45
C LYS A 201 25.45 -2.04 12.87
N THR A 202 25.45 -2.65 14.04
CA THR A 202 26.58 -3.36 14.62
C THR A 202 26.41 -4.89 14.52
N GLN A 203 27.38 -5.66 14.98
CA GLN A 203 27.24 -7.12 15.11
C GLN A 203 26.21 -7.54 16.18
N ASN A 204 25.77 -6.62 17.04
CA ASN A 204 24.81 -6.86 18.11
C ASN A 204 23.36 -6.49 17.75
N VAL A 205 23.07 -6.18 16.48
CA VAL A 205 21.73 -5.75 16.04
C VAL A 205 20.62 -6.68 16.52
N ASP A 206 20.79 -8.00 16.41
CA ASP A 206 19.80 -8.97 16.87
C ASP A 206 19.53 -8.82 18.37
N LYS A 207 20.57 -8.61 19.18
CA LYS A 207 20.45 -8.36 20.65
C LYS A 207 19.76 -7.04 20.95
N ASP A 208 20.08 -5.99 20.17
CA ASP A 208 19.51 -4.67 20.33
C ASP A 208 17.98 -4.72 20.02
N ILE A 209 17.59 -5.41 18.97
CA ILE A 209 16.18 -5.64 18.61
C ILE A 209 15.46 -6.41 19.72
N ILE A 210 16.03 -7.52 20.21
CA ILE A 210 15.45 -8.32 21.31
C ILE A 210 15.27 -7.46 22.56
N LYS A 211 16.31 -6.70 22.94
CA LYS A 211 16.27 -5.80 24.10
C LYS A 211 15.16 -4.74 23.96
N TYR A 212 15.05 -4.14 22.76
CA TYR A 212 14.03 -3.14 22.46
C TYR A 212 12.63 -3.75 22.59
N ILE A 213 12.36 -4.89 21.93
CA ILE A 213 11.02 -5.52 21.98
C ILE A 213 10.64 -5.91 23.41
N LYS A 214 11.58 -6.48 24.19
CA LYS A 214 11.34 -6.81 25.60
C LYS A 214 11.07 -5.59 26.49
N SER A 215 11.53 -4.41 26.10
CA SER A 215 11.19 -3.15 26.79
C SER A 215 9.79 -2.63 26.42
N GLN A 216 9.11 -3.27 25.46
CA GLN A 216 7.81 -2.89 24.92
C GLN A 216 6.80 -4.06 25.05
N PRO A 217 6.54 -4.61 26.26
CA PRO A 217 5.70 -5.78 26.41
C PRO A 217 4.28 -5.51 25.90
N GLY A 218 3.71 -6.51 25.18
CA GLY A 218 2.34 -6.46 24.64
C GLY A 218 2.14 -5.46 23.50
N LYS A 219 3.24 -4.95 22.90
CA LYS A 219 3.14 -4.06 21.75
C LYS A 219 3.41 -4.78 20.45
N SER A 220 2.54 -4.56 19.47
CA SER A 220 2.68 -5.13 18.12
C SER A 220 3.73 -4.37 17.29
N GLY A 221 4.50 -5.11 16.49
CA GLY A 221 5.51 -4.51 15.62
C GLY A 221 5.83 -5.30 14.36
N ILE A 222 6.46 -4.62 13.42
CA ILE A 222 6.91 -5.18 12.14
C ILE A 222 8.41 -4.98 12.02
N ILE A 223 9.14 -6.02 11.60
CA ILE A 223 10.57 -5.94 11.34
C ILE A 223 10.82 -6.28 9.87
N TYR A 224 11.37 -5.34 9.12
CA TYR A 224 11.70 -5.52 7.72
C TYR A 224 13.15 -5.95 7.54
N CYS A 225 13.36 -7.04 6.79
CA CYS A 225 14.65 -7.56 6.38
C CYS A 225 14.73 -7.66 4.85
N LEU A 226 15.94 -7.51 4.32
CA LEU A 226 16.17 -7.54 2.86
C LEU A 226 16.03 -8.94 2.27
N SER A 227 16.43 -9.99 3.00
CA SER A 227 16.46 -11.37 2.50
C SER A 227 15.49 -12.29 3.25
N ARG A 228 14.92 -13.26 2.50
CA ARG A 228 14.06 -14.33 3.05
C ARG A 228 14.76 -15.11 4.16
N LYS A 229 16.01 -15.47 3.93
CA LYS A 229 16.84 -16.19 4.89
C LYS A 229 16.93 -15.44 6.22
N LYS A 230 17.23 -14.11 6.17
CA LYS A 230 17.31 -13.31 7.40
C LYS A 230 15.98 -13.17 8.12
N VAL A 231 14.87 -13.14 7.37
CA VAL A 231 13.51 -13.13 7.94
C VAL A 231 13.27 -14.38 8.79
N GLU A 232 13.59 -15.56 8.26
CA GLU A 232 13.42 -16.83 8.95
C GLU A 232 14.34 -16.95 10.17
N GLU A 233 15.64 -16.63 9.99
CA GLU A 233 16.63 -16.66 11.06
C GLU A 233 16.27 -15.71 12.21
N LEU A 234 15.85 -14.49 11.91
CA LEU A 234 15.49 -13.52 12.95
C LEU A 234 14.19 -13.88 13.66
N ALA A 235 13.18 -14.35 12.93
CA ALA A 235 11.93 -14.82 13.54
C ALA A 235 12.18 -15.96 14.52
N GLU A 236 13.03 -16.93 14.16
CA GLU A 236 13.43 -18.03 15.05
C GLU A 236 14.23 -17.53 16.27
N THR A 237 15.17 -16.62 16.04
CA THR A 237 15.95 -15.98 17.11
C THR A 237 15.04 -15.27 18.11
N LEU A 238 14.01 -14.57 17.66
CA LEU A 238 13.03 -13.90 18.51
C LEU A 238 12.22 -14.92 19.33
N LYS A 239 11.76 -16.00 18.71
CA LYS A 239 11.02 -17.09 19.39
C LYS A 239 11.84 -17.73 20.51
N VAL A 240 13.09 -18.10 20.23
CA VAL A 240 14.00 -18.68 21.23
C VAL A 240 14.23 -17.73 22.41
N ASN A 241 14.12 -16.43 22.18
CA ASN A 241 14.22 -15.41 23.23
C ASN A 241 12.87 -15.05 23.90
N GLY A 242 11.81 -15.82 23.65
CA GLY A 242 10.51 -15.66 24.28
C GLY A 242 9.65 -14.54 23.71
N ILE A 243 9.93 -14.11 22.48
CA ILE A 243 9.13 -13.13 21.74
C ILE A 243 8.24 -13.89 20.74
N ASN A 244 6.93 -13.66 20.81
CA ASN A 244 5.96 -14.27 19.90
C ASN A 244 6.05 -13.62 18.52
N ALA A 245 6.80 -14.24 17.59
CA ALA A 245 7.10 -13.71 16.28
C ALA A 245 6.90 -14.74 15.17
N LEU A 246 6.41 -14.31 14.01
CA LEU A 246 6.26 -15.13 12.82
C LEU A 246 6.97 -14.51 11.60
N PRO A 247 7.52 -15.34 10.69
CA PRO A 247 8.11 -14.89 9.44
C PRO A 247 7.04 -14.61 8.37
N TYR A 248 7.34 -13.70 7.42
CA TYR A 248 6.51 -13.46 6.24
C TYR A 248 7.35 -13.03 5.03
N HIS A 249 7.30 -13.81 3.96
CA HIS A 249 7.93 -13.46 2.69
C HIS A 249 7.29 -14.20 1.50
N ALA A 250 7.48 -13.69 0.29
CA ALA A 250 6.88 -14.23 -0.93
C ALA A 250 7.29 -15.67 -1.29
N GLY A 251 8.37 -16.20 -0.68
CA GLY A 251 8.81 -17.59 -0.89
C GLY A 251 8.05 -18.64 -0.07
N MET A 252 7.23 -18.21 0.89
CA MET A 252 6.36 -19.10 1.67
C MET A 252 5.14 -19.51 0.84
N ASP A 253 4.57 -20.68 1.14
CA ASP A 253 3.29 -21.07 0.54
C ASP A 253 2.15 -20.11 0.93
N SER A 254 1.10 -20.09 0.12
CA SER A 254 0.00 -19.15 0.30
C SER A 254 -0.75 -19.33 1.62
N ASN A 255 -0.94 -20.58 2.06
CA ASN A 255 -1.69 -20.87 3.28
C ASN A 255 -0.93 -20.41 4.51
N THR A 256 0.37 -20.69 4.59
CA THR A 256 1.24 -20.23 5.68
C THR A 256 1.32 -18.69 5.71
N ARG A 257 1.39 -18.02 4.55
CA ARG A 257 1.38 -16.56 4.51
C ARG A 257 0.07 -15.99 5.05
N THR A 258 -1.06 -16.53 4.61
CA THR A 258 -2.37 -16.09 5.11
C THR A 258 -2.49 -16.32 6.60
N HIS A 259 -2.13 -17.53 7.09
CA HIS A 259 -2.16 -17.85 8.51
C HIS A 259 -1.29 -16.87 9.34
N ASN A 260 -0.06 -16.62 8.94
CA ASN A 260 0.85 -15.73 9.67
C ASN A 260 0.36 -14.27 9.66
N GLN A 261 -0.25 -13.84 8.56
CA GLN A 261 -0.88 -12.52 8.48
C GLN A 261 -2.08 -12.42 9.39
N ASP A 262 -2.97 -13.40 9.36
CA ASP A 262 -4.19 -13.40 10.18
C ASP A 262 -3.84 -13.47 11.68
N ALA A 263 -2.87 -14.30 12.07
CA ALA A 263 -2.37 -14.38 13.44
C ALA A 263 -1.86 -13.02 13.96
N PHE A 264 -1.19 -12.23 13.11
CA PHE A 264 -0.76 -10.88 13.47
C PHE A 264 -1.93 -9.89 13.56
N LEU A 265 -2.89 -9.95 12.64
CA LEU A 265 -4.07 -9.09 12.65
C LEU A 265 -5.00 -9.39 13.85
N LEU A 266 -5.12 -10.66 14.23
CA LEU A 266 -5.94 -11.14 15.34
C LEU A 266 -5.22 -11.09 16.71
N GLU A 267 -4.01 -10.51 16.77
CA GLU A 267 -3.21 -10.35 17.99
C GLU A 267 -2.75 -11.68 18.63
N GLU A 268 -2.74 -12.76 17.86
CA GLU A 268 -2.20 -14.05 18.28
C GLU A 268 -0.66 -14.02 18.32
N VAL A 269 -0.03 -13.12 17.58
CA VAL A 269 1.41 -12.85 17.61
C VAL A 269 1.70 -11.35 17.69
N ASP A 270 2.75 -11.00 18.42
CA ASP A 270 3.15 -9.61 18.65
C ASP A 270 3.98 -9.02 17.49
N VAL A 271 4.78 -9.85 16.83
CA VAL A 271 5.79 -9.39 15.87
C VAL A 271 5.73 -10.18 14.57
N ILE A 272 5.74 -9.47 13.46
CA ILE A 272 6.02 -10.05 12.14
C ILE A 272 7.43 -9.65 11.70
N VAL A 273 8.24 -10.64 11.35
CA VAL A 273 9.52 -10.42 10.66
C VAL A 273 9.30 -10.68 9.18
N ALA A 274 9.55 -9.69 8.33
CA ALA A 274 9.12 -9.77 6.94
C ALA A 274 10.10 -9.17 5.93
N THR A 275 9.96 -9.59 4.67
CA THR A 275 10.43 -8.79 3.54
C THR A 275 9.37 -7.74 3.18
N ILE A 276 9.69 -6.85 2.22
CA ILE A 276 8.73 -5.87 1.68
C ILE A 276 7.42 -6.52 1.14
N ALA A 277 7.39 -7.84 0.99
CA ALA A 277 6.16 -8.58 0.64
C ALA A 277 5.06 -8.49 1.70
N PHE A 278 5.41 -8.22 2.97
CA PHE A 278 4.48 -7.86 4.03
C PHE A 278 4.25 -6.36 3.98
N GLY A 279 3.45 -5.96 3.04
CA GLY A 279 3.38 -4.57 2.69
C GLY A 279 1.96 -4.08 2.48
N MET A 280 1.67 -3.70 1.26
CA MET A 280 0.38 -3.14 0.90
C MET A 280 -0.76 -4.08 1.33
N GLY A 281 -1.84 -3.51 1.90
CA GLY A 281 -3.01 -4.28 2.34
C GLY A 281 -3.03 -4.71 3.80
N ILE A 282 -1.96 -4.50 4.56
CA ILE A 282 -1.96 -4.74 6.01
C ILE A 282 -2.54 -3.52 6.72
N ASP A 283 -3.71 -3.70 7.32
CA ASP A 283 -4.42 -2.64 8.04
C ASP A 283 -4.60 -3.02 9.51
N LYS A 284 -3.49 -3.02 10.27
CA LYS A 284 -3.48 -3.12 11.73
C LYS A 284 -3.25 -1.72 12.30
N PRO A 285 -4.21 -1.14 13.02
CA PRO A 285 -4.14 0.26 13.45
C PRO A 285 -3.11 0.52 14.55
N ASP A 286 -2.87 -0.45 15.40
CA ASP A 286 -2.14 -0.36 16.68
C ASP A 286 -0.69 -0.88 16.61
N VAL A 287 -0.08 -0.91 15.44
CA VAL A 287 1.37 -1.22 15.31
C VAL A 287 2.16 -0.14 16.03
N ARG A 288 2.96 -0.51 17.03
CA ARG A 288 3.71 0.42 17.88
C ARG A 288 5.15 0.64 17.44
N PHE A 289 5.72 -0.30 16.68
CA PHE A 289 7.06 -0.12 16.12
C PHE A 289 7.20 -0.75 14.74
N VAL A 290 7.99 -0.08 13.92
CA VAL A 290 8.48 -0.59 12.64
C VAL A 290 10.00 -0.53 12.66
N ILE A 291 10.65 -1.67 12.55
CA ILE A 291 12.11 -1.79 12.57
C ILE A 291 12.58 -2.20 11.17
N HIS A 292 13.53 -1.47 10.63
CA HIS A 292 14.26 -1.86 9.44
C HIS A 292 15.61 -2.46 9.86
N TYR A 293 15.75 -3.76 9.71
CA TYR A 293 17.02 -4.47 9.92
C TYR A 293 18.07 -4.08 8.88
N ASP A 294 17.62 -3.87 7.66
CA ASP A 294 18.40 -3.36 6.54
C ASP A 294 17.75 -2.07 6.02
N ILE A 295 18.57 -1.14 5.53
CA ILE A 295 18.06 0.12 4.95
C ILE A 295 17.14 -0.19 3.74
N PRO A 296 16.01 0.51 3.59
CA PRO A 296 15.12 0.35 2.43
C PRO A 296 15.73 0.88 1.14
N LYS A 297 15.15 0.48 0.01
CA LYS A 297 15.64 0.84 -1.33
C LYS A 297 15.34 2.28 -1.74
N SER A 298 14.33 2.89 -1.13
CA SER A 298 13.88 4.25 -1.42
C SER A 298 13.20 4.89 -0.21
N LEU A 299 13.16 6.22 -0.18
CA LEU A 299 12.47 6.96 0.87
C LEU A 299 10.95 6.84 0.77
N GLU A 300 10.38 6.67 -0.43
CA GLU A 300 8.95 6.40 -0.58
C GLU A 300 8.56 5.06 0.05
N GLY A 301 9.31 3.99 -0.26
CA GLY A 301 9.12 2.68 0.36
C GLY A 301 9.25 2.75 1.87
N TYR A 302 10.28 3.44 2.35
CA TYR A 302 10.49 3.69 3.77
C TYR A 302 9.31 4.41 4.44
N TYR A 303 8.81 5.46 3.80
CA TYR A 303 7.65 6.20 4.30
C TYR A 303 6.38 5.33 4.36
N GLN A 304 6.14 4.51 3.34
CA GLN A 304 5.02 3.56 3.34
C GLN A 304 5.14 2.51 4.44
N GLU A 305 6.33 1.95 4.63
CA GLU A 305 6.59 0.90 5.61
C GLU A 305 6.49 1.45 7.04
N THR A 306 7.12 2.58 7.32
CA THR A 306 7.02 3.27 8.63
C THR A 306 5.62 3.82 8.89
N GLY A 307 4.90 4.21 7.85
CA GLY A 307 3.51 4.69 7.92
C GLY A 307 2.51 3.65 8.42
N ARG A 308 2.91 2.38 8.61
CA ARG A 308 2.10 1.35 9.25
C ARG A 308 2.00 1.53 10.74
N ALA A 309 3.00 2.17 11.37
CA ALA A 309 2.98 2.45 12.79
C ALA A 309 1.93 3.53 13.14
N GLY A 310 1.25 3.37 14.28
CA GLY A 310 0.38 4.37 14.87
C GLY A 310 -0.73 4.90 13.97
N ARG A 311 -1.41 4.04 13.20
CA ARG A 311 -2.54 4.47 12.34
C ARG A 311 -3.75 4.92 13.13
N ASP A 312 -3.89 4.43 14.34
CA ASP A 312 -4.91 4.83 15.32
C ASP A 312 -4.62 6.22 15.96
N GLY A 313 -3.49 6.85 15.62
CA GLY A 313 -3.03 8.10 16.23
C GLY A 313 -2.14 7.91 17.45
N GLY A 314 -1.98 6.67 17.95
CA GLY A 314 -1.05 6.35 19.03
C GLY A 314 0.40 6.51 18.62
N GLU A 315 1.30 6.63 19.60
CA GLU A 315 2.73 6.76 19.35
C GLU A 315 3.31 5.53 18.65
N GLY A 316 4.22 5.76 17.71
CA GLY A 316 4.94 4.73 16.97
C GLY A 316 6.43 5.03 16.86
N GLN A 317 7.24 3.97 16.99
CA GLN A 317 8.70 4.01 16.86
C GLN A 317 9.12 3.45 15.52
N CYS A 318 9.92 4.21 14.76
CA CYS A 318 10.47 3.80 13.47
C CYS A 318 12.00 3.75 13.60
N ILE A 319 12.57 2.55 13.68
CA ILE A 319 13.99 2.34 13.92
C ILE A 319 14.61 1.72 12.67
N THR A 320 15.65 2.33 12.12
CA THR A 320 16.34 1.82 10.92
C THR A 320 17.82 1.63 11.22
N PHE A 321 18.26 0.39 11.26
CA PHE A 321 19.68 0.09 11.42
C PHE A 321 20.43 0.34 10.11
N TYR A 322 21.51 1.11 10.18
CA TYR A 322 22.28 1.51 9.01
C TYR A 322 23.76 1.19 9.12
N ILE A 323 24.30 0.65 8.04
CA ILE A 323 25.72 0.55 7.76
C ILE A 323 25.95 0.70 6.26
N ASN A 324 26.98 1.41 5.85
CA ASN A 324 27.29 1.65 4.43
C ASN A 324 27.41 0.35 3.60
N LYS A 325 27.84 -0.76 4.23
CA LYS A 325 27.92 -2.08 3.58
C LYS A 325 26.57 -2.58 3.05
N ASP A 326 25.45 -2.11 3.61
CA ASP A 326 24.10 -2.51 3.14
C ASP A 326 23.77 -1.89 1.78
N LEU A 327 24.33 -0.71 1.45
CA LEU A 327 24.20 -0.10 0.12
C LEU A 327 24.79 -1.00 -0.97
N GLN A 328 25.94 -1.59 -0.72
CA GLN A 328 26.60 -2.51 -1.66
C GLN A 328 25.77 -3.78 -1.93
N LYS A 329 25.03 -4.26 -0.92
CA LYS A 329 24.10 -5.39 -1.10
C LYS A 329 22.91 -4.97 -1.99
N LEU A 330 22.35 -3.79 -1.76
CA LEU A 330 21.23 -3.26 -2.53
C LEU A 330 21.62 -2.98 -3.99
N GLU A 331 22.82 -2.46 -4.23
CA GLU A 331 23.36 -2.29 -5.59
C GLU A 331 23.46 -3.63 -6.35
N LYS A 332 23.85 -4.71 -5.68
CA LYS A 332 23.91 -6.04 -6.30
C LYS A 332 22.53 -6.54 -6.76
N PHE A 333 21.46 -6.20 -6.05
CA PHE A 333 20.09 -6.56 -6.47
C PHE A 333 19.61 -5.80 -7.72
N MET A 334 20.28 -4.73 -8.12
CA MET A 334 19.97 -3.99 -9.34
C MET A 334 20.73 -4.53 -10.56
N GLN A 335 21.76 -5.35 -10.35
CA GLN A 335 22.52 -5.95 -11.44
C GLN A 335 21.64 -6.87 -12.29
N GLY A 336 21.77 -6.74 -13.62
CA GLY A 336 20.96 -7.50 -14.58
C GLY A 336 19.63 -6.85 -14.97
N LYS A 337 19.24 -5.74 -14.35
CA LYS A 337 18.09 -4.94 -14.79
C LYS A 337 18.46 -4.03 -15.98
N PRO A 338 17.46 -3.49 -16.72
CA PRO A 338 17.71 -2.46 -17.73
C PRO A 338 18.51 -1.27 -17.16
N ILE A 339 19.38 -0.67 -17.99
CA ILE A 339 20.29 0.42 -17.55
C ILE A 339 19.49 1.58 -16.91
N ALA A 340 18.39 1.98 -17.51
CA ALA A 340 17.54 3.06 -16.99
C ALA A 340 17.00 2.74 -15.58
N GLU A 341 16.58 1.49 -15.33
CA GLU A 341 16.13 1.07 -13.98
C GLU A 341 17.29 1.05 -12.98
N GLN A 342 18.50 0.69 -13.41
CA GLN A 342 19.67 0.71 -12.54
C GLN A 342 20.03 2.14 -12.14
N GLU A 343 19.97 3.11 -13.07
CA GLU A 343 20.25 4.52 -12.79
C GLU A 343 19.25 5.12 -11.81
N ILE A 344 17.95 4.89 -12.03
CA ILE A 344 16.90 5.31 -11.11
C ILE A 344 17.11 4.68 -9.73
N GLY A 345 17.34 3.37 -9.68
CA GLY A 345 17.55 2.65 -8.43
C GLY A 345 18.76 3.15 -7.64
N LYS A 346 19.86 3.50 -8.32
CA LYS A 346 21.04 4.12 -7.70
C LYS A 346 20.74 5.48 -7.10
N GLN A 347 20.01 6.32 -7.83
CA GLN A 347 19.60 7.64 -7.34
C GLN A 347 18.76 7.52 -6.07
N LEU A 348 17.72 6.67 -6.06
CA LEU A 348 16.85 6.43 -4.90
C LEU A 348 17.65 5.90 -3.70
N LEU A 349 18.63 5.06 -3.96
CA LEU A 349 19.49 4.51 -2.92
C LEU A 349 20.42 5.57 -2.31
N LEU A 350 20.98 6.48 -3.14
CA LEU A 350 21.77 7.60 -2.65
C LEU A 350 20.96 8.56 -1.78
N GLU A 351 19.71 8.84 -2.14
CA GLU A 351 18.79 9.66 -1.35
C GLU A 351 18.51 9.01 0.01
N THR A 352 18.32 7.69 0.02
CA THR A 352 18.10 6.93 1.26
C THR A 352 19.35 6.92 2.14
N ALA A 353 20.54 6.81 1.55
CA ALA A 353 21.82 6.90 2.26
C ALA A 353 22.01 8.30 2.87
N ALA A 354 21.75 9.34 2.10
CA ALA A 354 21.82 10.72 2.57
C ALA A 354 20.87 10.97 3.76
N TYR A 355 19.67 10.41 3.72
CA TYR A 355 18.74 10.41 4.85
C TYR A 355 19.34 9.71 6.08
N ALA A 356 19.92 8.52 5.90
CA ALA A 356 20.48 7.72 7.00
C ALA A 356 21.70 8.37 7.65
N GLU A 357 22.51 9.07 6.88
CA GLU A 357 23.77 9.71 7.34
C GLU A 357 23.59 11.15 7.86
N SER A 358 22.43 11.77 7.58
CA SER A 358 22.17 13.15 7.95
C SER A 358 22.08 13.35 9.47
N SER A 359 22.52 14.50 9.94
CA SER A 359 22.32 14.99 11.31
C SER A 359 21.04 15.82 11.47
N VAL A 360 20.34 16.11 10.38
CA VAL A 360 19.08 16.88 10.38
C VAL A 360 17.94 16.03 10.92
N CYS A 361 16.91 16.68 11.49
CA CYS A 361 15.71 16.00 11.95
C CYS A 361 15.13 15.08 10.86
N ARG A 362 15.02 13.79 11.16
CA ARG A 362 14.57 12.73 10.23
C ARG A 362 13.21 13.03 9.61
N ARG A 363 12.27 13.49 10.42
CA ARG A 363 10.93 13.89 9.94
C ARG A 363 11.01 15.05 8.97
N LYS A 364 11.84 16.06 9.24
CA LYS A 364 12.02 17.20 8.32
C LYS A 364 12.53 16.74 6.96
N LEU A 365 13.48 15.81 6.94
CA LEU A 365 14.00 15.24 5.68
C LEU A 365 12.92 14.50 4.90
N LEU A 366 12.13 13.64 5.56
CA LEU A 366 11.03 12.93 4.91
C LEU A 366 9.94 13.85 4.36
N LEU A 367 9.68 14.97 5.02
CA LEU A 367 8.67 15.94 4.58
C LEU A 367 9.18 16.88 3.47
N HIS A 368 10.50 16.99 3.32
CA HIS A 368 11.13 17.79 2.28
C HIS A 368 11.32 17.02 0.97
N TYR A 369 11.37 15.70 1.07
CA TYR A 369 11.44 14.77 -0.06
C TYR A 369 10.11 14.69 -0.82
#